data_a65c1443333394b25ee01ed5aa9122fd
#
_entry.id   a65c1443333394b25ee01ed5aa9122fd
#
_cell.length_a   1.000
_cell.length_b   1.000
_cell.length_c   1.000
_cell.angle_alpha   90.00
_cell.angle_beta   90.00
_cell.angle_gamma   90.00
#
_symmetry.space_group_name_H-M   'P 1'
#
loop_
_entity.id
_entity.type
_entity.pdbx_description
1 polymer ?
#
loop_
_entity_poly.entity_id
_entity_poly.type
_entity_poly.pdbx_seq_one_letter_code
_entity_poly.pdbx_strand_id
1 'polypeptide(L)'
;MDWKYKNQPDGDTCLAMNDGQCSWHRGKALGGSTTINGMLYVRGDRDDYDQWSKAGNPGWSYQEILPYFKKSMDQQDPVLAQNTNVYATGGPLVVETPSYRSIVADALLKAASEAGYPVKDINDGEATGFSHVQMTADEGKRMSSAKAFLNPKVTSRSNLDVVLNSRVTKVLIKDSRAFGVVFSRFSKTYEVHIFLPDVIAST
;
A
#
# COMPACT_ATOMS: atom_id res chain seq x y z
N MET A 1 -16.11 -7.90 -3.96
CA MET A 1 -14.97 -7.42 -3.15
C MET A 1 -14.55 -5.98 -3.47
N ASP A 2 -15.37 -5.22 -4.20
CA ASP A 2 -15.11 -3.83 -4.58
C ASP A 2 -16.29 -2.96 -4.18
N TRP A 3 -16.04 -1.77 -3.63
CA TRP A 3 -17.07 -0.79 -3.29
C TRP A 3 -17.71 -0.16 -4.52
N LYS A 4 -17.05 -0.21 -5.69
CA LYS A 4 -17.50 0.33 -6.98
C LYS A 4 -17.86 1.81 -6.91
N TYR A 5 -17.07 2.60 -6.20
CA TYR A 5 -17.28 4.05 -6.16
C TYR A 5 -17.10 4.67 -7.53
N LYS A 6 -17.80 5.76 -7.75
CA LYS A 6 -17.65 6.62 -8.92
C LYS A 6 -17.46 8.05 -8.43
N ASN A 7 -16.68 8.84 -9.17
CA ASN A 7 -16.59 10.27 -8.90
C ASN A 7 -17.90 10.98 -9.29
N GLN A 8 -18.10 12.16 -8.72
CA GLN A 8 -19.08 13.10 -9.24
C GLN A 8 -18.49 13.76 -10.51
N PRO A 9 -19.21 13.82 -11.64
CA PRO A 9 -18.73 14.49 -12.83
C PRO A 9 -18.42 15.97 -12.55
N ASP A 10 -17.31 16.47 -13.02
CA ASP A 10 -16.86 17.85 -12.89
C ASP A 10 -16.84 18.60 -14.24
N GLY A 11 -17.05 17.88 -15.35
CA GLY A 11 -17.02 18.42 -16.71
C GLY A 11 -15.61 18.51 -17.33
N ASP A 12 -14.55 18.27 -16.56
CA ASP A 12 -13.17 18.44 -17.01
C ASP A 12 -12.40 17.10 -17.02
N THR A 13 -12.80 16.16 -16.16
CA THR A 13 -12.12 14.86 -16.03
C THR A 13 -13.00 13.70 -16.51
N CYS A 14 -12.37 12.57 -16.84
CA CYS A 14 -13.07 11.34 -17.24
C CYS A 14 -13.98 11.50 -18.47
N LEU A 15 -13.69 12.44 -19.38
CA LEU A 15 -14.54 12.80 -20.52
C LEU A 15 -14.78 11.64 -21.50
N ALA A 16 -13.85 10.69 -21.57
CA ALA A 16 -13.98 9.47 -22.39
C ALA A 16 -14.81 8.35 -21.71
N MET A 17 -15.24 8.55 -20.48
CA MET A 17 -16.02 7.56 -19.74
C MET A 17 -17.52 7.86 -19.86
N ASN A 18 -18.35 6.82 -19.70
CA ASN A 18 -19.81 7.00 -19.70
C ASN A 18 -20.20 7.98 -18.59
N ASP A 19 -21.02 8.98 -18.93
CA ASP A 19 -21.51 10.00 -18.02
C ASP A 19 -20.40 10.87 -17.37
N GLY A 20 -19.18 10.91 -17.92
CA GLY A 20 -18.04 11.61 -17.34
C GLY A 20 -17.60 11.07 -15.97
N GLN A 21 -17.91 9.83 -15.67
CA GLN A 21 -17.64 9.21 -14.37
C GLN A 21 -16.48 8.22 -14.43
N CYS A 22 -15.39 8.50 -13.71
CA CYS A 22 -14.35 7.50 -13.44
C CYS A 22 -14.79 6.49 -12.38
N SER A 23 -14.40 5.24 -12.61
CA SER A 23 -14.52 4.21 -11.56
C SER A 23 -13.38 4.33 -10.55
N TRP A 24 -13.73 4.42 -9.28
CA TRP A 24 -12.80 4.46 -8.16
C TRP A 24 -12.85 3.14 -7.39
N HIS A 25 -12.08 2.18 -7.83
CA HIS A 25 -12.01 0.88 -7.18
C HIS A 25 -11.43 0.98 -5.78
N ARG A 26 -12.14 0.42 -4.79
CA ARG A 26 -11.68 0.28 -3.40
C ARG A 26 -12.07 -1.10 -2.89
N GLY A 27 -11.12 -1.80 -2.28
CA GLY A 27 -11.38 -3.14 -1.76
C GLY A 27 -12.40 -3.14 -0.64
N LYS A 28 -13.41 -4.00 -0.77
CA LYS A 28 -14.43 -4.29 0.25
C LYS A 28 -14.16 -5.69 0.82
N ALA A 29 -13.03 -5.85 1.46
CA ALA A 29 -12.57 -7.09 2.07
C ALA A 29 -11.51 -6.80 3.12
N LEU A 30 -11.25 -7.75 4.03
CA LEU A 30 -10.11 -7.67 4.93
C LEU A 30 -8.80 -7.54 4.13
N GLY A 31 -8.01 -6.53 4.41
CA GLY A 31 -6.86 -6.14 3.60
C GLY A 31 -7.14 -5.01 2.60
N GLY A 32 -8.40 -4.55 2.51
CA GLY A 32 -8.76 -3.37 1.71
C GLY A 32 -8.33 -3.49 0.25
N SER A 33 -7.85 -2.39 -0.32
CA SER A 33 -7.47 -2.32 -1.74
C SER A 33 -6.25 -3.19 -2.11
N THR A 34 -5.46 -3.65 -1.15
CA THR A 34 -4.38 -4.62 -1.42
C THR A 34 -4.91 -5.98 -1.85
N THR A 35 -6.20 -6.26 -1.60
CA THR A 35 -6.86 -7.50 -2.03
C THR A 35 -7.23 -7.50 -3.52
N ILE A 36 -7.37 -6.32 -4.13
CA ILE A 36 -7.83 -6.15 -5.52
C ILE A 36 -6.87 -5.37 -6.43
N ASN A 37 -5.77 -4.82 -5.91
CA ASN A 37 -4.79 -4.06 -6.69
C ASN A 37 -3.98 -4.94 -7.66
N GLY A 38 -3.13 -4.33 -8.49
CA GLY A 38 -2.23 -5.01 -9.41
C GLY A 38 -0.97 -5.60 -8.77
N MET A 39 -0.84 -5.57 -7.43
CA MET A 39 0.29 -6.08 -6.65
C MET A 39 1.64 -5.39 -6.89
N LEU A 40 1.73 -4.38 -7.72
CA LEU A 40 2.99 -3.70 -7.98
C LEU A 40 3.54 -3.09 -6.67
N TYR A 41 4.80 -3.40 -6.37
CA TYR A 41 5.53 -2.80 -5.27
C TYR A 41 6.42 -1.67 -5.79
N VAL A 42 6.00 -0.45 -5.54
CA VAL A 42 6.73 0.76 -5.90
C VAL A 42 6.76 1.69 -4.70
N ARG A 43 7.95 2.15 -4.34
CA ARG A 43 8.14 3.23 -3.38
C ARG A 43 8.07 4.58 -4.10
N GLY A 44 7.78 5.65 -3.37
CA GLY A 44 7.92 7.00 -3.88
C GLY A 44 9.38 7.39 -4.09
N ASP A 45 9.62 8.43 -4.87
CA ASP A 45 10.93 9.07 -4.98
C ASP A 45 11.33 9.68 -3.63
N ARG A 46 12.63 9.79 -3.40
CA ARG A 46 13.18 10.44 -2.21
C ARG A 46 12.63 11.86 -2.03
N ASP A 47 12.54 12.58 -3.11
CA ASP A 47 12.09 13.98 -3.11
C ASP A 47 10.62 14.12 -2.69
N ASP A 48 9.76 13.15 -2.95
CA ASP A 48 8.36 13.16 -2.49
C ASP A 48 8.30 13.29 -0.95
N TYR A 49 9.07 12.46 -0.26
CA TYR A 49 9.11 12.45 1.20
C TYR A 49 9.86 13.63 1.78
N ASP A 50 10.98 14.02 1.16
CA ASP A 50 11.77 15.15 1.60
C ASP A 50 10.98 16.47 1.46
N GLN A 51 10.08 16.59 0.47
CA GLN A 51 9.14 17.70 0.38
C GLN A 51 8.15 17.72 1.54
N TRP A 52 7.66 16.57 2.00
CA TRP A 52 6.78 16.51 3.17
C TRP A 52 7.52 17.00 4.43
N SER A 53 8.75 16.57 4.62
CA SER A 53 9.58 17.05 5.73
C SER A 53 9.80 18.56 5.67
N LYS A 54 10.17 19.09 4.48
CA LYS A 54 10.34 20.54 4.24
C LYS A 54 9.07 21.35 4.45
N ALA A 55 7.90 20.76 4.23
CA ALA A 55 6.60 21.38 4.49
C ALA A 55 6.23 21.44 5.99
N GLY A 56 7.15 21.10 6.88
CA GLY A 56 6.94 21.19 8.33
C GLY A 56 6.51 19.89 9.01
N ASN A 57 6.75 18.75 8.38
CA ASN A 57 6.45 17.44 8.94
C ASN A 57 7.76 16.69 9.31
N PRO A 58 8.41 17.00 10.44
CA PRO A 58 9.62 16.29 10.89
C PRO A 58 9.32 14.80 11.09
N GLY A 59 10.27 13.94 10.77
CA GLY A 59 10.09 12.47 10.79
C GLY A 59 9.59 11.88 9.48
N TRP A 60 9.35 12.70 8.44
CA TRP A 60 8.83 12.27 7.14
C TRP A 60 9.83 12.39 5.98
N SER A 61 11.10 12.73 6.24
CA SER A 61 12.11 12.67 5.19
C SER A 61 12.36 11.22 4.75
N TYR A 62 12.87 11.02 3.54
CA TYR A 62 13.18 9.69 3.03
C TYR A 62 14.07 8.88 3.97
N GLN A 63 15.09 9.52 4.55
CA GLN A 63 15.99 8.85 5.48
C GLN A 63 15.31 8.41 6.78
N GLU A 64 14.35 9.19 7.27
CA GLU A 64 13.61 8.88 8.49
C GLU A 64 12.57 7.79 8.28
N ILE A 65 11.96 7.69 7.09
CA ILE A 65 10.95 6.66 6.78
C ILE A 65 11.53 5.36 6.23
N LEU A 66 12.72 5.37 5.63
CA LEU A 66 13.36 4.18 5.05
C LEU A 66 13.46 2.99 6.02
N PRO A 67 13.81 3.17 7.32
CA PRO A 67 13.79 2.08 8.29
C PRO A 67 12.42 1.39 8.41
N TYR A 68 11.31 2.12 8.22
CA TYR A 68 9.96 1.55 8.30
C TYR A 68 9.60 0.77 7.02
N PHE A 69 10.03 1.23 5.85
CA PHE A 69 9.95 0.41 4.63
C PHE A 69 10.70 -0.91 4.82
N LYS A 70 11.92 -0.86 5.31
CA LYS A 70 12.73 -2.05 5.59
C LYS A 70 12.10 -2.95 6.65
N LYS A 71 11.56 -2.38 7.72
CA LYS A 71 10.89 -3.14 8.80
C LYS A 71 9.69 -3.94 8.31
N SER A 72 8.94 -3.41 7.34
CA SER A 72 7.74 -4.05 6.83
C SER A 72 8.00 -5.14 5.81
N MET A 73 9.15 -5.10 5.11
CA MET A 73 9.37 -5.91 3.92
C MET A 73 10.18 -7.18 4.18
N ASP A 74 9.91 -8.18 3.36
CA ASP A 74 10.72 -9.38 3.18
C ASP A 74 11.05 -9.55 1.70
N GLN A 75 12.24 -9.03 1.29
CA GLN A 75 12.69 -9.09 -0.10
C GLN A 75 13.15 -10.50 -0.45
N GLN A 76 12.48 -11.14 -1.40
CA GLN A 76 12.76 -12.51 -1.84
C GLN A 76 13.71 -12.59 -3.06
N ASP A 77 13.89 -11.48 -3.79
CA ASP A 77 14.89 -11.45 -4.88
C ASP A 77 16.30 -11.45 -4.27
N PRO A 78 17.11 -12.52 -4.51
CA PRO A 78 18.42 -12.66 -3.86
C PRO A 78 19.43 -11.61 -4.32
N VAL A 79 19.24 -11.00 -5.48
CA VAL A 79 20.12 -9.94 -5.98
C VAL A 79 19.76 -8.61 -5.30
N LEU A 80 18.49 -8.26 -5.27
CA LEU A 80 18.03 -7.03 -4.63
C LEU A 80 18.25 -7.06 -3.11
N ALA A 81 18.06 -8.20 -2.47
CA ALA A 81 18.26 -8.37 -1.03
C ALA A 81 19.71 -8.09 -0.57
N GLN A 82 20.71 -8.16 -1.47
CA GLN A 82 22.09 -7.80 -1.16
C GLN A 82 22.27 -6.30 -0.92
N ASN A 83 21.42 -5.46 -1.50
CA ASN A 83 21.47 -4.02 -1.24
C ASN A 83 20.77 -3.69 0.09
N THR A 84 21.44 -3.99 1.18
CA THR A 84 20.93 -3.78 2.55
C THR A 84 20.73 -2.30 2.92
N ASN A 85 21.25 -1.35 2.13
CA ASN A 85 20.96 0.06 2.32
C ASN A 85 19.48 0.37 2.05
N VAL A 86 18.87 -0.32 1.09
CA VAL A 86 17.51 -0.08 0.59
C VAL A 86 16.55 -1.18 1.05
N TYR A 87 16.98 -2.44 1.05
CA TYR A 87 16.16 -3.62 1.27
C TYR A 87 16.40 -4.27 2.64
N ALA A 88 15.45 -5.08 3.06
CA ALA A 88 15.56 -5.98 4.20
C ALA A 88 14.78 -7.26 3.95
N THR A 89 15.06 -8.29 4.74
CA THR A 89 14.38 -9.59 4.76
C THR A 89 13.74 -9.83 6.11
N GLY A 90 12.80 -10.77 6.19
CA GLY A 90 12.16 -11.20 7.44
C GLY A 90 11.03 -10.31 7.94
N GLY A 91 10.65 -9.27 7.20
CA GLY A 91 9.44 -8.48 7.50
C GLY A 91 8.15 -9.24 7.11
N PRO A 92 6.98 -8.76 7.52
CA PRO A 92 5.72 -9.46 7.27
C PRO A 92 5.24 -9.37 5.81
N LEU A 93 5.69 -8.38 5.03
CA LEU A 93 5.27 -8.15 3.66
C LEU A 93 6.28 -8.74 2.69
N VAL A 94 5.96 -9.89 2.12
CA VAL A 94 6.79 -10.51 1.09
C VAL A 94 6.74 -9.69 -0.20
N VAL A 95 7.92 -9.43 -0.75
CA VAL A 95 8.12 -8.75 -2.04
C VAL A 95 9.01 -9.63 -2.90
N GLU A 96 8.56 -9.99 -4.07
CA GLU A 96 9.29 -10.83 -5.02
C GLU A 96 9.38 -10.19 -6.41
N THR A 97 10.36 -10.60 -7.19
CA THR A 97 10.39 -10.38 -8.63
C THR A 97 9.64 -11.53 -9.31
N PRO A 98 8.66 -11.26 -10.19
CA PRO A 98 7.93 -12.33 -10.90
C PRO A 98 8.88 -13.31 -11.59
N SER A 99 8.63 -14.60 -11.42
CA SER A 99 9.44 -15.66 -12.07
C SER A 99 9.27 -15.67 -13.58
N TYR A 100 8.09 -15.30 -14.07
CA TYR A 100 7.84 -15.16 -15.50
C TYR A 100 8.21 -13.75 -15.97
N ARG A 101 9.04 -13.68 -17.01
CA ARG A 101 9.39 -12.44 -17.72
C ARG A 101 8.97 -12.56 -19.18
N SER A 102 8.26 -11.55 -19.66
CA SER A 102 7.93 -11.46 -21.08
C SER A 102 9.18 -11.02 -21.86
N ILE A 103 9.44 -11.65 -22.99
CA ILE A 103 10.50 -11.23 -23.93
C ILE A 103 10.28 -9.78 -24.42
N VAL A 104 9.03 -9.33 -24.45
CA VAL A 104 8.67 -7.93 -24.81
C VAL A 104 9.14 -6.97 -23.72
N ALA A 105 9.06 -7.35 -22.44
CA ALA A 105 9.56 -6.52 -21.33
C ALA A 105 11.09 -6.35 -21.44
N ASP A 106 11.82 -7.42 -21.70
CA ASP A 106 13.29 -7.35 -21.87
C ASP A 106 13.66 -6.49 -23.09
N ALA A 107 12.92 -6.64 -24.22
CA ALA A 107 13.12 -5.81 -25.40
C ALA A 107 12.84 -4.33 -25.11
N LEU A 108 11.81 -4.01 -24.31
CA LEU A 108 11.50 -2.64 -23.90
C LEU A 108 12.61 -2.04 -23.05
N LEU A 109 13.14 -2.78 -22.07
CA LEU A 109 14.26 -2.30 -21.25
C LEU A 109 15.52 -2.06 -22.08
N LYS A 110 15.80 -2.93 -23.06
CA LYS A 110 16.89 -2.73 -24.01
C LYS A 110 16.68 -1.46 -24.84
N ALA A 111 15.49 -1.27 -25.41
CA ALA A 111 15.16 -0.08 -26.18
C ALA A 111 15.24 1.20 -25.33
N ALA A 112 14.83 1.17 -24.07
CA ALA A 112 14.97 2.30 -23.15
C ALA A 112 16.44 2.65 -22.94
N SER A 113 17.30 1.65 -22.72
CA SER A 113 18.77 1.85 -22.61
C SER A 113 19.37 2.43 -23.89
N GLU A 114 19.01 1.92 -25.07
CA GLU A 114 19.45 2.43 -26.37
C GLU A 114 18.99 3.88 -26.60
N ALA A 115 17.84 4.26 -26.07
CA ALA A 115 17.32 5.63 -26.12
C ALA A 115 17.91 6.57 -25.05
N GLY A 116 18.85 6.08 -24.23
CA GLY A 116 19.54 6.87 -23.19
C GLY A 116 18.80 6.99 -21.87
N TYR A 117 17.74 6.22 -21.66
CA TYR A 117 17.05 6.17 -20.37
C TYR A 117 17.74 5.19 -19.40
N PRO A 118 17.81 5.50 -18.09
CA PRO A 118 18.40 4.61 -17.12
C PRO A 118 17.54 3.34 -16.94
N VAL A 119 18.15 2.19 -17.01
CA VAL A 119 17.56 0.91 -16.62
C VAL A 119 18.15 0.52 -15.27
N LYS A 120 17.38 0.66 -14.21
CA LYS A 120 17.83 0.52 -12.83
C LYS A 120 16.68 0.14 -11.91
N ASP A 121 16.98 -0.21 -10.68
CA ASP A 121 15.97 -0.40 -9.64
C ASP A 121 15.28 0.93 -9.31
N ILE A 122 13.96 1.00 -9.51
CA ILE A 122 13.15 2.21 -9.24
C ILE A 122 12.76 2.34 -7.76
N ASN A 123 13.12 1.39 -6.91
CA ASN A 123 12.83 1.40 -5.47
C ASN A 123 14.05 1.81 -4.62
N ASP A 124 15.15 2.21 -5.24
CA ASP A 124 16.39 2.61 -4.56
C ASP A 124 16.35 4.02 -3.94
N GLY A 125 15.25 4.72 -4.12
CA GLY A 125 15.04 6.11 -3.70
C GLY A 125 15.11 7.12 -4.83
N GLU A 126 15.37 6.66 -6.06
CA GLU A 126 15.36 7.46 -7.28
C GLU A 126 14.43 6.78 -8.30
N ALA A 127 13.15 7.14 -8.30
CA ALA A 127 12.12 6.44 -9.07
C ALA A 127 12.19 6.67 -10.59
N THR A 128 13.05 7.58 -11.06
CA THR A 128 13.17 7.88 -12.50
C THR A 128 14.01 6.82 -13.23
N GLY A 129 13.36 6.03 -14.07
CA GLY A 129 14.02 4.97 -14.84
C GLY A 129 13.09 3.87 -15.26
N PHE A 130 13.66 2.84 -15.88
CA PHE A 130 12.99 1.63 -16.30
C PHE A 130 13.49 0.44 -15.47
N SER A 131 12.56 -0.41 -15.05
CA SER A 131 12.89 -1.60 -14.26
C SER A 131 11.92 -2.74 -14.56
N HIS A 132 12.34 -3.96 -14.27
CA HIS A 132 11.37 -5.01 -14.01
C HIS A 132 10.60 -4.69 -12.73
N VAL A 133 9.30 -5.00 -12.73
CA VAL A 133 8.44 -4.75 -11.57
C VAL A 133 8.78 -5.71 -10.43
N GLN A 134 8.72 -5.20 -9.20
CA GLN A 134 8.62 -5.99 -8.00
C GLN A 134 7.15 -6.10 -7.60
N MET A 135 6.75 -7.17 -6.93
CA MET A 135 5.35 -7.42 -6.58
C MET A 135 5.20 -7.80 -5.11
N THR A 136 4.11 -7.36 -4.51
CA THR A 136 3.64 -7.86 -3.21
C THR A 136 3.00 -9.23 -3.42
N ALA A 137 3.85 -10.23 -3.59
CA ALA A 137 3.46 -11.62 -3.82
C ALA A 137 4.44 -12.57 -3.12
N ASP A 138 4.00 -13.80 -2.91
CA ASP A 138 4.70 -14.90 -2.26
C ASP A 138 4.42 -16.17 -3.07
N GLU A 139 5.44 -16.70 -3.75
CA GLU A 139 5.31 -17.80 -4.69
C GLU A 139 4.20 -17.58 -5.74
N GLY A 140 4.14 -16.38 -6.31
CA GLY A 140 3.13 -15.98 -7.29
C GLY A 140 1.72 -15.75 -6.70
N LYS A 141 1.55 -15.84 -5.39
CA LYS A 141 0.27 -15.60 -4.72
C LYS A 141 0.25 -14.21 -4.09
N ARG A 142 -0.86 -13.50 -4.26
CA ARG A 142 -1.05 -12.16 -3.67
C ARG A 142 -0.72 -12.12 -2.18
N MET A 143 0.13 -11.17 -1.80
CA MET A 143 0.40 -10.78 -0.42
C MET A 143 -0.39 -9.51 -0.10
N SER A 144 -1.65 -9.67 0.36
CA SER A 144 -2.45 -8.54 0.82
C SER A 144 -1.97 -8.07 2.20
N SER A 145 -2.34 -6.84 2.59
CA SER A 145 -2.04 -6.34 3.94
C SER A 145 -2.64 -7.23 5.03
N ALA A 146 -3.81 -7.85 4.79
CA ALA A 146 -4.36 -8.82 5.73
C ALA A 146 -3.48 -10.06 5.86
N LYS A 147 -3.00 -10.63 4.75
CA LYS A 147 -2.11 -11.80 4.77
C LYS A 147 -0.78 -11.46 5.46
N ALA A 148 -0.22 -10.28 5.20
CA ALA A 148 1.03 -9.84 5.78
C ALA A 148 0.90 -9.51 7.28
N PHE A 149 -0.07 -8.69 7.67
CA PHE A 149 -0.12 -8.06 9.00
C PHE A 149 -1.21 -8.62 9.93
N LEU A 150 -2.17 -9.42 9.42
CA LEU A 150 -3.23 -10.06 10.20
C LEU A 150 -3.18 -11.59 10.06
N ASN A 151 -1.96 -12.15 10.00
CA ASN A 151 -1.78 -13.60 10.00
C ASN A 151 -2.25 -14.22 11.34
N PRO A 152 -2.43 -15.54 11.43
CA PRO A 152 -2.95 -16.21 12.63
C PRO A 152 -2.20 -15.89 13.93
N LYS A 153 -0.87 -15.71 13.87
CA LYS A 153 -0.06 -15.33 15.03
C LYS A 153 -0.41 -13.92 15.55
N VAL A 154 -0.74 -13.00 14.65
CA VAL A 154 -1.15 -11.65 15.03
C VAL A 154 -2.58 -11.62 15.54
N THR A 155 -3.50 -12.29 14.84
CA THR A 155 -4.93 -12.32 15.20
C THR A 155 -5.23 -13.11 16.47
N SER A 156 -4.30 -13.94 16.95
CA SER A 156 -4.42 -14.64 18.25
C SER A 156 -4.02 -13.79 19.46
N ARG A 157 -3.57 -12.55 19.25
CA ARG A 157 -3.21 -11.66 20.37
C ARG A 157 -4.44 -11.25 21.16
N SER A 158 -4.35 -11.29 22.50
CA SER A 158 -5.44 -10.91 23.40
C SER A 158 -5.80 -9.42 23.39
N ASN A 159 -4.95 -8.58 22.82
CA ASN A 159 -5.16 -7.13 22.69
C ASN A 159 -5.60 -6.69 21.30
N LEU A 160 -6.00 -7.63 20.44
CA LEU A 160 -6.44 -7.35 19.07
C LEU A 160 -7.78 -8.04 18.78
N ASP A 161 -8.80 -7.24 18.52
CA ASP A 161 -10.10 -7.69 18.03
C ASP A 161 -10.30 -7.29 16.57
N VAL A 162 -10.64 -8.25 15.71
CA VAL A 162 -10.93 -8.01 14.29
C VAL A 162 -12.41 -8.28 14.05
N VAL A 163 -13.17 -7.21 13.78
CA VAL A 163 -14.61 -7.29 13.58
C VAL A 163 -14.95 -7.11 12.10
N LEU A 164 -15.34 -8.21 11.45
CA LEU A 164 -15.71 -8.22 10.03
C LEU A 164 -17.16 -7.79 9.79
N ASN A 165 -17.50 -7.47 8.53
CA ASN A 165 -18.82 -6.99 8.11
C ASN A 165 -19.28 -5.74 8.89
N SER A 166 -18.34 -4.89 9.24
CA SER A 166 -18.55 -3.71 10.06
C SER A 166 -18.09 -2.47 9.29
N ARG A 167 -19.04 -1.60 8.96
CA ARG A 167 -18.75 -0.35 8.25
C ARG A 167 -18.68 0.80 9.24
N VAL A 168 -17.51 1.38 9.40
CA VAL A 168 -17.33 2.60 10.17
C VAL A 168 -18.04 3.76 9.45
N THR A 169 -18.91 4.45 10.18
CA THR A 169 -19.70 5.58 9.68
C THR A 169 -19.26 6.91 10.26
N LYS A 170 -18.57 6.89 11.41
CA LYS A 170 -18.07 8.09 12.09
C LYS A 170 -16.87 7.76 12.95
N VAL A 171 -15.85 8.63 12.91
CA VAL A 171 -14.77 8.66 13.92
C VAL A 171 -15.18 9.65 15.01
N LEU A 172 -15.08 9.24 16.26
CA LEU A 172 -15.39 10.06 17.43
C LEU A 172 -14.12 10.82 17.83
N ILE A 173 -14.17 12.14 17.72
CA ILE A 173 -13.02 13.01 18.01
C ILE A 173 -13.41 13.99 19.12
N LYS A 174 -12.56 14.13 20.13
CA LYS A 174 -12.65 15.14 21.18
C LYS A 174 -11.25 15.70 21.42
N ASP A 175 -11.14 17.03 21.51
CA ASP A 175 -9.87 17.72 21.76
C ASP A 175 -8.74 17.30 20.79
N SER A 176 -9.08 17.22 19.48
CA SER A 176 -8.20 16.75 18.39
C SER A 176 -7.67 15.32 18.54
N ARG A 177 -8.26 14.50 19.39
CA ARG A 177 -7.91 13.09 19.59
C ARG A 177 -9.08 12.19 19.23
N ALA A 178 -8.83 11.17 18.41
CA ALA A 178 -9.80 10.11 18.18
C ALA A 178 -9.89 9.23 19.43
N PHE A 179 -11.13 8.97 19.90
CA PHE A 179 -11.37 8.15 21.10
C PHE A 179 -12.36 7.01 20.85
N GLY A 180 -12.87 6.89 19.63
CA GLY A 180 -13.78 5.82 19.29
C GLY A 180 -14.29 5.89 17.85
N VAL A 181 -15.13 4.94 17.52
CA VAL A 181 -15.81 4.88 16.22
C VAL A 181 -17.27 4.48 16.40
N VAL A 182 -18.11 4.97 15.47
CA VAL A 182 -19.46 4.43 15.25
C VAL A 182 -19.41 3.56 14.02
N PHE A 183 -19.95 2.36 14.09
CA PHE A 183 -20.02 1.46 12.94
C PHE A 183 -21.37 0.75 12.84
N SER A 184 -21.74 0.37 11.62
CA SER A 184 -22.91 -0.45 11.34
C SER A 184 -22.50 -1.90 11.06
N ARG A 185 -23.25 -2.85 11.63
CA ARG A 185 -23.09 -4.28 11.41
C ARG A 185 -24.45 -4.98 11.44
N PHE A 186 -24.79 -5.73 10.40
CA PHE A 186 -26.07 -6.43 10.28
C PHE A 186 -27.27 -5.53 10.61
N SER A 187 -27.34 -4.34 10.01
CA SER A 187 -28.39 -3.32 10.19
C SER A 187 -28.52 -2.75 11.61
N LYS A 188 -27.55 -3.00 12.49
CA LYS A 188 -27.47 -2.38 13.82
C LYS A 188 -26.31 -1.41 13.87
N THR A 189 -26.45 -0.37 14.67
CA THR A 189 -25.38 0.61 14.93
C THR A 189 -24.75 0.32 16.29
N TYR A 190 -23.43 0.39 16.32
CA TYR A 190 -22.61 0.19 17.51
C TYR A 190 -21.68 1.36 17.68
N GLU A 191 -21.33 1.65 18.91
CA GLU A 191 -20.29 2.61 19.27
C GLU A 191 -19.24 1.90 20.12
N VAL A 192 -17.97 2.09 19.76
CA VAL A 192 -16.83 1.53 20.49
C VAL A 192 -15.92 2.67 20.87
N HIS A 193 -15.58 2.74 22.13
CA HIS A 193 -14.62 3.69 22.68
C HIS A 193 -13.29 2.96 22.96
N ILE A 194 -12.22 3.72 22.88
CA ILE A 194 -10.89 3.23 23.18
C ILE A 194 -10.42 3.89 24.46
N PHE A 195 -9.89 3.09 25.32
CA PHE A 195 -9.31 3.54 26.59
C PHE A 195 -7.81 3.80 26.51
N LEU A 196 -7.18 3.52 25.34
CA LEU A 196 -5.76 3.71 25.08
C LEU A 196 -5.53 4.42 23.74
N PRO A 197 -4.39 5.09 23.49
CA PRO A 197 -4.21 6.08 22.42
C PRO A 197 -4.19 5.55 20.97
N ASP A 198 -4.36 4.27 20.71
CA ASP A 198 -4.13 3.70 19.40
C ASP A 198 -5.38 3.08 18.78
N VAL A 199 -6.16 3.88 18.01
CA VAL A 199 -7.18 3.33 17.09
C VAL A 199 -6.63 3.30 15.68
N ILE A 200 -6.64 2.14 15.08
CA ILE A 200 -6.50 2.00 13.64
C ILE A 200 -7.87 1.56 13.08
N ALA A 201 -8.58 2.47 12.42
CA ALA A 201 -9.75 2.14 11.61
C ALA A 201 -9.30 1.92 10.17
N SER A 202 -9.48 0.71 9.65
CA SER A 202 -9.32 0.38 8.24
C SER A 202 -10.72 0.26 7.62
N THR A 203 -10.98 1.03 6.58
CA THR A 203 -12.20 0.92 5.74
C THR A 203 -11.94 0.04 4.54
#